data_8cf7b562bdfd8d2f77f975eca25c5bf7
#
_entry.id   8cf7b562bdfd8d2f77f975eca25c5bf7
#
_cell.length_a   1.000
_cell.length_b   1.000
_cell.length_c   1.000
_cell.angle_alpha   90.00
_cell.angle_beta   90.00
_cell.angle_gamma   90.00
#
_symmetry.space_group_name_H-M   'P 1'
#
loop_
_entity.id
_entity.type
_entity.pdbx_description
1 polymer ?
#
loop_
_entity_poly.entity_id
_entity_poly.type
_entity_poly.pdbx_seq_one_letter_code
_entity_poly.pdbx_strand_id
1 'polypeptide(L)'
;MLPSKPVGAAMQNNPDTTLVTQTAKMAASTHGGRAKCLQRLIRLDLPVPKTVALSFTAVSKIANGELPDIEAVLAQFPKDALLCVRPSSEDADWGGPSAVLNIGMNDTSYTDLCAQLGTEGATAIYTRFVQSYAINVARLDPDMFDDVVASGPEGLSETLRAYEAETDEKF
;
A
#
# COMPACT_ATOMS: atom_id res chain seq x y z
N MET A 1 -34.57 -11.54 -1.15
CA MET A 1 -33.79 -10.85 -2.17
C MET A 1 -33.62 -9.42 -1.69
N LEU A 2 -32.53 -9.11 -1.00
CA LEU A 2 -32.25 -7.76 -0.47
C LEU A 2 -31.60 -6.94 -1.59
N PRO A 3 -31.96 -5.68 -1.79
CA PRO A 3 -31.36 -4.84 -2.83
C PRO A 3 -29.91 -4.50 -2.43
N SER A 4 -28.98 -4.83 -3.33
CA SER A 4 -27.59 -4.44 -3.22
C SER A 4 -27.48 -2.91 -3.28
N LYS A 5 -26.97 -2.28 -2.20
CA LYS A 5 -26.63 -0.86 -2.18
C LYS A 5 -25.52 -0.60 -3.22
N PRO A 6 -25.58 0.50 -3.98
CA PRO A 6 -24.51 0.89 -4.87
C PRO A 6 -23.28 1.31 -4.05
N VAL A 7 -22.23 0.52 -4.13
CA VAL A 7 -20.97 0.66 -3.35
C VAL A 7 -20.16 1.93 -3.70
N GLY A 8 -20.53 2.65 -4.76
CA GLY A 8 -19.73 3.79 -5.25
C GLY A 8 -20.04 5.18 -4.67
N ALA A 9 -21.16 5.36 -3.97
CA ALA A 9 -21.63 6.71 -3.59
C ALA A 9 -21.15 7.21 -2.21
N ALA A 10 -20.73 6.31 -1.32
CA ALA A 10 -20.46 6.66 0.09
C ALA A 10 -19.10 7.36 0.32
N MET A 11 -18.09 7.12 -0.53
CA MET A 11 -16.75 7.69 -0.32
C MET A 11 -16.55 9.12 -0.85
N GLN A 12 -17.37 9.59 -1.76
CA GLN A 12 -17.18 10.93 -2.36
C GLN A 12 -17.30 12.09 -1.36
N ASN A 13 -17.88 11.87 -0.18
CA ASN A 13 -18.12 12.90 0.84
C ASN A 13 -17.49 12.59 2.21
N ASN A 14 -16.64 11.57 2.33
CA ASN A 14 -15.95 11.31 3.60
C ASN A 14 -14.62 12.09 3.62
N PRO A 15 -14.48 13.12 4.49
CA PRO A 15 -13.25 13.92 4.57
C PRO A 15 -12.06 13.12 5.11
N ASP A 16 -12.30 11.99 5.76
CA ASP A 16 -11.26 11.14 6.34
C ASP A 16 -10.62 10.21 5.29
N THR A 17 -11.39 9.83 4.25
CA THR A 17 -10.93 8.96 3.17
C THR A 17 -11.35 9.55 1.83
N THR A 18 -10.42 10.17 1.11
CA THR A 18 -10.70 10.92 -0.12
C THR A 18 -10.12 10.23 -1.34
N LEU A 19 -10.96 9.85 -2.31
CA LEU A 19 -10.47 9.42 -3.62
C LEU A 19 -9.82 10.63 -4.32
N VAL A 20 -8.56 10.48 -4.72
CA VAL A 20 -7.79 11.55 -5.37
C VAL A 20 -8.27 11.72 -6.80
N THR A 21 -8.95 12.85 -7.05
CA THR A 21 -9.49 13.24 -8.37
C THR A 21 -9.12 14.69 -8.68
N GLN A 22 -9.36 15.15 -9.89
CA GLN A 22 -9.14 16.56 -10.26
C GLN A 22 -9.84 17.55 -9.34
N THR A 23 -11.06 17.20 -8.89
CA THR A 23 -11.96 18.06 -8.10
C THR A 23 -11.99 17.73 -6.61
N ALA A 24 -11.25 16.72 -6.17
CA ALA A 24 -11.22 16.31 -4.76
C ALA A 24 -10.83 17.47 -3.85
N LYS A 25 -11.58 17.66 -2.76
CA LYS A 25 -11.29 18.70 -1.75
C LYS A 25 -10.19 18.21 -0.82
N MET A 26 -8.95 18.62 -1.09
CA MET A 26 -7.77 18.25 -0.31
C MET A 26 -6.71 19.33 -0.34
N ALA A 27 -5.95 19.45 0.73
CA ALA A 27 -4.82 20.37 0.87
C ALA A 27 -3.60 19.64 1.41
N ALA A 28 -2.40 20.20 1.25
CA ALA A 28 -1.19 19.65 1.83
C ALA A 28 -1.28 19.62 3.37
N SER A 29 -1.88 20.66 3.99
CA SER A 29 -2.13 20.73 5.43
C SER A 29 -3.13 19.70 5.99
N THR A 30 -3.86 18.99 5.15
CA THR A 30 -4.85 17.98 5.59
C THR A 30 -4.53 16.57 5.12
N HIS A 31 -3.86 16.41 3.97
CA HIS A 31 -3.59 15.11 3.34
C HIS A 31 -2.11 14.92 2.96
N GLY A 32 -1.27 15.93 3.25
CA GLY A 32 0.15 15.92 2.93
C GLY A 32 0.49 16.30 1.50
N GLY A 33 1.76 16.63 1.30
CA GLY A 33 2.30 17.13 0.04
C GLY A 33 2.25 16.11 -1.08
N ARG A 34 2.50 14.82 -0.79
CA ARG A 34 2.47 13.74 -1.80
C ARG A 34 1.08 13.56 -2.40
N ALA A 35 0.04 13.49 -1.56
CA ALA A 35 -1.34 13.38 -2.02
C ALA A 35 -1.73 14.60 -2.89
N LYS A 36 -1.31 15.80 -2.48
CA LYS A 36 -1.54 17.02 -3.25
C LYS A 36 -0.78 17.05 -4.57
N CYS A 37 0.43 16.50 -4.61
CA CYS A 37 1.20 16.34 -5.84
C CYS A 37 0.47 15.42 -6.83
N LEU A 38 -0.02 14.26 -6.38
CA LEU A 38 -0.81 13.37 -7.24
C LEU A 38 -2.02 14.07 -7.84
N GLN A 39 -2.76 14.87 -7.05
CA GLN A 39 -3.87 15.67 -7.57
C GLN A 39 -3.44 16.66 -8.66
N ARG A 40 -2.26 17.28 -8.52
CA ARG A 40 -1.72 18.18 -9.55
C ARG A 40 -1.41 17.44 -10.84
N LEU A 41 -0.79 16.23 -10.73
CA LEU A 41 -0.51 15.40 -11.89
C LEU A 41 -1.79 14.99 -12.63
N ILE A 42 -2.85 14.60 -11.90
CA ILE A 42 -4.17 14.30 -12.48
C ILE A 42 -4.76 15.52 -13.22
N ARG A 43 -4.61 16.72 -12.68
CA ARG A 43 -5.08 17.96 -13.32
C ARG A 43 -4.32 18.31 -14.60
N LEU A 44 -3.11 17.78 -14.74
CA LEU A 44 -2.28 17.92 -15.95
C LEU A 44 -2.49 16.75 -16.91
N ASP A 45 -3.52 15.92 -16.70
CA ASP A 45 -3.83 14.71 -17.48
C ASP A 45 -2.67 13.70 -17.55
N LEU A 46 -1.78 13.71 -16.54
CA LEU A 46 -0.72 12.74 -16.44
C LEU A 46 -1.24 11.45 -15.79
N PRO A 47 -0.79 10.27 -16.27
CA PRO A 47 -1.21 9.00 -15.73
C PRO A 47 -0.66 8.82 -14.30
N VAL A 48 -1.55 8.59 -13.34
CA VAL A 48 -1.21 8.25 -11.96
C VAL A 48 -2.03 7.04 -11.51
N PRO A 49 -1.50 6.20 -10.62
CA PRO A 49 -2.28 5.11 -10.05
C PRO A 49 -3.51 5.64 -9.31
N LYS A 50 -4.62 4.91 -9.37
CA LYS A 50 -5.78 5.20 -8.54
C LYS A 50 -5.37 5.25 -7.08
N THR A 51 -5.73 6.31 -6.37
CA THR A 51 -5.25 6.59 -5.02
C THR A 51 -6.38 7.07 -4.12
N VAL A 52 -6.48 6.52 -2.93
CA VAL A 52 -7.27 7.04 -1.81
C VAL A 52 -6.32 7.69 -0.83
N ALA A 53 -6.55 8.94 -0.49
CA ALA A 53 -5.77 9.68 0.51
C ALA A 53 -6.52 9.68 1.86
N LEU A 54 -5.82 9.35 2.93
CA LEU A 54 -6.30 9.50 4.30
C LEU A 54 -5.94 10.90 4.79
N SER A 55 -6.88 11.55 5.49
CA SER A 55 -6.59 12.83 6.16
C SER A 55 -5.70 12.61 7.39
N PHE A 56 -5.01 13.65 7.85
CA PHE A 56 -4.27 13.59 9.12
C PHE A 56 -5.17 13.26 10.31
N THR A 57 -6.44 13.70 10.26
CA THR A 57 -7.45 13.33 11.25
C THR A 57 -7.73 11.82 11.21
N ALA A 58 -7.88 11.23 10.03
CA ALA A 58 -8.06 9.78 9.89
C ALA A 58 -6.85 9.01 10.42
N VAL A 59 -5.64 9.45 10.10
CA VAL A 59 -4.39 8.83 10.61
C VAL A 59 -4.33 8.90 12.13
N SER A 60 -4.71 10.04 12.73
CA SER A 60 -4.76 10.18 14.19
C SER A 60 -5.81 9.27 14.84
N LYS A 61 -6.97 9.08 14.20
CA LYS A 61 -7.99 8.12 14.65
C LYS A 61 -7.46 6.69 14.60
N ILE A 62 -6.82 6.30 13.50
CA ILE A 62 -6.20 4.97 13.36
C ILE A 62 -5.17 4.73 14.46
N ALA A 63 -4.32 5.71 14.76
CA ALA A 63 -3.33 5.62 15.84
C ALA A 63 -3.98 5.42 17.23
N ASN A 64 -5.25 5.84 17.40
CA ASN A 64 -6.05 5.62 18.60
C ASN A 64 -6.95 4.37 18.53
N GLY A 65 -6.77 3.53 17.50
CA GLY A 65 -7.53 2.27 17.34
C GLY A 65 -8.87 2.41 16.61
N GLU A 66 -9.19 3.59 16.08
CA GLU A 66 -10.44 3.83 15.33
C GLU A 66 -10.17 3.63 13.84
N LEU A 67 -10.50 2.46 13.30
CA LEU A 67 -10.30 2.16 11.89
C LEU A 67 -11.38 2.83 11.01
N PRO A 68 -11.00 3.34 9.81
CA PRO A 68 -11.97 3.73 8.79
C PRO A 68 -12.71 2.51 8.24
N ASP A 69 -13.75 2.75 7.44
CA ASP A 69 -14.40 1.68 6.68
C ASP A 69 -13.42 1.14 5.61
N ILE A 70 -12.63 0.13 6.00
CA ILE A 70 -11.62 -0.50 5.15
C ILE A 70 -12.25 -1.15 3.92
N GLU A 71 -13.44 -1.76 4.05
CA GLU A 71 -14.13 -2.38 2.91
C GLU A 71 -14.51 -1.33 1.86
N ALA A 72 -15.01 -0.17 2.30
CA ALA A 72 -15.31 0.93 1.39
C ALA A 72 -14.05 1.50 0.71
N VAL A 73 -12.92 1.54 1.40
CA VAL A 73 -11.62 1.92 0.82
C VAL A 73 -11.18 0.90 -0.23
N LEU A 74 -11.18 -0.39 0.12
CA LEU A 74 -10.75 -1.47 -0.77
C LEU A 74 -11.65 -1.62 -2.00
N ALA A 75 -12.96 -1.37 -1.86
CA ALA A 75 -13.92 -1.39 -2.96
C ALA A 75 -13.62 -0.34 -4.06
N GLN A 76 -12.73 0.61 -3.81
CA GLN A 76 -12.27 1.55 -4.83
C GLN A 76 -11.27 0.93 -5.82
N PHE A 77 -10.69 -0.22 -5.50
CA PHE A 77 -9.66 -0.88 -6.30
C PHE A 77 -10.18 -2.17 -6.89
N PRO A 78 -9.60 -2.68 -8.00
CA PRO A 78 -9.83 -4.05 -8.45
C PRO A 78 -9.51 -5.05 -7.33
N LYS A 79 -10.23 -6.18 -7.29
CA LYS A 79 -10.07 -7.20 -6.23
C LYS A 79 -8.67 -7.84 -6.21
N ASP A 80 -8.03 -7.90 -7.36
CA ASP A 80 -6.71 -8.46 -7.62
C ASP A 80 -5.60 -7.41 -7.65
N ALA A 81 -5.92 -6.16 -7.32
CA ALA A 81 -4.93 -5.09 -7.34
C ALA A 81 -3.91 -5.26 -6.21
N LEU A 82 -2.63 -5.19 -6.55
CA LEU A 82 -1.57 -4.98 -5.56
C LEU A 82 -1.57 -3.51 -5.14
N LEU A 83 -1.70 -3.29 -3.85
CA LEU A 83 -1.79 -1.96 -3.28
C LEU A 83 -0.45 -1.49 -2.69
N CYS A 84 -0.36 -0.19 -2.47
CA CYS A 84 0.80 0.43 -1.86
C CYS A 84 0.34 1.46 -0.84
N VAL A 85 0.79 1.34 0.39
CA VAL A 85 0.56 2.36 1.43
C VAL A 85 1.80 3.24 1.50
N ARG A 86 1.60 4.54 1.36
CA ARG A 86 2.70 5.52 1.35
C ARG A 86 2.42 6.65 2.33
N PRO A 87 3.43 7.08 3.11
CA PRO A 87 3.29 8.27 3.94
C PRO A 87 3.15 9.53 3.08
N SER A 88 2.40 10.49 3.60
CA SER A 88 2.21 11.80 2.96
C SER A 88 2.20 12.86 4.06
N SER A 89 3.34 13.47 4.35
CA SER A 89 3.47 14.56 5.33
C SER A 89 3.23 15.93 4.70
N GLU A 90 3.05 16.94 5.52
CA GLU A 90 3.04 18.35 5.10
C GLU A 90 4.45 18.79 4.72
N ASP A 91 5.44 18.36 5.49
CA ASP A 91 6.85 18.60 5.27
C ASP A 91 7.41 17.65 4.20
N ALA A 92 8.00 18.20 3.15
CA ALA A 92 8.60 17.43 2.06
C ALA A 92 9.87 16.68 2.50
N ASP A 93 10.59 17.20 3.49
CA ASP A 93 11.85 16.64 4.00
C ASP A 93 11.64 15.73 5.22
N TRP A 94 10.37 15.44 5.56
CA TRP A 94 10.06 14.55 6.66
C TRP A 94 10.56 13.12 6.40
N GLY A 95 11.52 12.68 7.21
CA GLY A 95 12.12 11.35 7.17
C GLY A 95 11.28 10.24 7.82
N GLY A 96 9.96 10.27 7.63
CA GLY A 96 9.03 9.27 8.18
C GLY A 96 9.16 7.89 7.55
N PRO A 97 8.30 6.94 7.98
CA PRO A 97 8.38 5.55 7.54
C PRO A 97 8.31 5.41 6.03
N SER A 98 8.98 4.36 5.51
CA SER A 98 8.95 4.01 4.11
C SER A 98 7.57 3.47 3.67
N ALA A 99 7.42 3.27 2.36
CA ALA A 99 6.20 2.68 1.82
C ALA A 99 6.13 1.17 2.11
N VAL A 100 4.92 0.67 2.36
CA VAL A 100 4.64 -0.78 2.26
C VAL A 100 4.15 -1.05 0.84
N LEU A 101 4.88 -1.90 0.12
CA LEU A 101 4.68 -2.15 -1.31
C LEU A 101 3.97 -3.49 -1.53
N ASN A 102 3.21 -3.56 -2.64
CA ASN A 102 2.64 -4.81 -3.18
C ASN A 102 1.73 -5.57 -2.18
N ILE A 103 1.02 -4.85 -1.32
CA ILE A 103 0.04 -5.41 -0.38
C ILE A 103 -1.04 -6.16 -1.16
N GLY A 104 -1.32 -7.39 -0.77
CA GLY A 104 -2.22 -8.32 -1.48
C GLY A 104 -1.46 -9.40 -2.25
N MET A 105 -0.12 -9.38 -2.22
CA MET A 105 0.69 -10.46 -2.73
C MET A 105 0.47 -11.73 -1.89
N ASN A 106 0.24 -12.84 -2.56
CA ASN A 106 0.07 -14.19 -2.00
C ASN A 106 0.38 -15.21 -3.10
N ASP A 107 0.30 -16.51 -2.79
CA ASP A 107 0.65 -17.57 -3.73
C ASP A 107 -0.19 -17.55 -5.02
N THR A 108 -1.46 -17.14 -4.93
CA THR A 108 -2.33 -17.01 -6.11
C THR A 108 -1.89 -15.85 -6.99
N SER A 109 -1.73 -14.65 -6.42
CA SER A 109 -1.27 -13.47 -7.16
C SER A 109 0.17 -13.65 -7.68
N TYR A 110 1.02 -14.40 -6.96
CA TYR A 110 2.36 -14.77 -7.43
C TYR A 110 2.29 -15.62 -8.70
N THR A 111 1.43 -16.65 -8.71
CA THR A 111 1.25 -17.52 -9.88
C THR A 111 0.78 -16.72 -11.09
N ASP A 112 -0.20 -15.84 -10.91
CA ASP A 112 -0.72 -14.97 -11.97
C ASP A 112 0.35 -14.00 -12.50
N LEU A 113 1.17 -13.44 -11.62
CA LEU A 113 2.27 -12.57 -12.01
C LEU A 113 3.40 -13.31 -12.71
N CYS A 114 3.70 -14.55 -12.33
CA CYS A 114 4.65 -15.39 -13.07
C CYS A 114 4.22 -15.58 -14.52
N ALA A 115 2.94 -15.74 -14.77
CA ALA A 115 2.42 -15.86 -16.14
C ALA A 115 2.51 -14.54 -16.94
N GLN A 116 2.45 -13.40 -16.28
CA GLN A 116 2.46 -12.07 -16.92
C GLN A 116 3.88 -11.49 -17.08
N LEU A 117 4.72 -11.60 -16.06
CA LEU A 117 6.02 -10.91 -15.95
C LEU A 117 7.21 -11.87 -15.96
N GLY A 118 6.95 -13.18 -15.99
CA GLY A 118 7.96 -14.20 -15.75
C GLY A 118 8.28 -14.38 -14.25
N THR A 119 8.89 -15.52 -13.93
CA THR A 119 9.20 -15.92 -12.55
C THR A 119 10.10 -14.90 -11.83
N GLU A 120 11.11 -14.38 -12.51
CA GLU A 120 12.05 -13.43 -11.92
C GLU A 120 11.36 -12.12 -11.53
N GLY A 121 10.51 -11.56 -12.41
CA GLY A 121 9.76 -10.33 -12.13
C GLY A 121 8.75 -10.51 -10.98
N ALA A 122 8.00 -11.60 -10.98
CA ALA A 122 7.05 -11.91 -9.93
C ALA A 122 7.74 -12.10 -8.58
N THR A 123 8.86 -12.82 -8.55
CA THR A 123 9.66 -13.05 -7.36
C THR A 123 10.21 -11.75 -6.77
N ALA A 124 10.73 -10.86 -7.61
CA ALA A 124 11.23 -9.55 -7.17
C ALA A 124 10.11 -8.70 -6.51
N ILE A 125 8.89 -8.78 -7.02
CA ILE A 125 7.73 -8.08 -6.45
C ILE A 125 7.36 -8.68 -5.10
N TYR A 126 7.32 -10.01 -4.97
CA TYR A 126 6.99 -10.67 -3.71
C TYR A 126 8.06 -10.41 -2.64
N THR A 127 9.34 -10.56 -2.98
CA THR A 127 10.46 -10.25 -2.07
C THR A 127 10.36 -8.84 -1.50
N ARG A 128 10.09 -7.84 -2.35
CA ARG A 128 9.90 -6.46 -1.90
C ARG A 128 8.69 -6.28 -0.98
N PHE A 129 7.62 -7.05 -1.16
CA PHE A 129 6.49 -7.02 -0.24
C PHE A 129 6.91 -7.54 1.13
N VAL A 130 7.51 -8.72 1.21
CA VAL A 130 7.98 -9.31 2.48
C VAL A 130 8.91 -8.35 3.22
N GLN A 131 9.95 -7.84 2.55
CA GLN A 131 10.91 -6.92 3.14
C GLN A 131 10.25 -5.61 3.62
N SER A 132 9.40 -5.00 2.80
CA SER A 132 8.75 -3.75 3.19
C SER A 132 7.76 -3.94 4.34
N TYR A 133 7.09 -5.08 4.42
CA TYR A 133 6.21 -5.44 5.51
C TYR A 133 7.01 -5.70 6.80
N ALA A 134 8.03 -6.53 6.73
CA ALA A 134 8.91 -6.84 7.86
C ALA A 134 9.45 -5.56 8.53
N ILE A 135 10.01 -4.67 7.74
CA ILE A 135 10.64 -3.44 8.24
C ILE A 135 9.60 -2.44 8.74
N ASN A 136 8.55 -2.17 7.97
CA ASN A 136 7.64 -1.04 8.26
C ASN A 136 6.44 -1.42 9.12
N VAL A 137 6.02 -2.68 9.12
CA VAL A 137 4.85 -3.18 9.88
C VAL A 137 5.29 -4.00 11.07
N ALA A 138 6.07 -5.06 10.85
CA ALA A 138 6.58 -5.92 11.93
C ALA A 138 7.71 -5.27 12.75
N ARG A 139 8.28 -4.15 12.26
CA ARG A 139 9.34 -3.37 12.95
C ARG A 139 10.63 -4.17 13.17
N LEU A 140 10.91 -5.07 12.26
CA LEU A 140 12.14 -5.86 12.27
C LEU A 140 13.32 -5.03 11.75
N ASP A 141 14.53 -5.44 12.13
CA ASP A 141 15.76 -4.81 11.67
C ASP A 141 15.97 -5.05 10.17
N PRO A 142 16.16 -4.01 9.34
CA PRO A 142 16.43 -4.19 7.92
C PRO A 142 17.69 -5.02 7.65
N ASP A 143 18.68 -4.98 8.54
CA ASP A 143 19.95 -5.70 8.39
C ASP A 143 19.76 -7.24 8.36
N MET A 144 18.60 -7.75 8.82
CA MET A 144 18.25 -9.17 8.73
C MET A 144 18.22 -9.71 7.29
N PHE A 145 18.11 -8.83 6.30
CA PHE A 145 18.08 -9.19 4.89
C PHE A 145 19.44 -9.01 4.18
N ASP A 146 20.47 -8.54 4.86
CA ASP A 146 21.79 -8.27 4.26
C ASP A 146 22.49 -9.55 3.79
N ASP A 147 22.20 -10.68 4.45
CA ASP A 147 22.72 -12.00 4.08
C ASP A 147 21.94 -12.67 2.93
N VAL A 148 20.81 -12.08 2.49
CA VAL A 148 20.04 -12.59 1.36
C VAL A 148 20.70 -12.15 0.06
N VAL A 149 21.64 -12.95 -0.43
CA VAL A 149 22.42 -12.67 -1.64
C VAL A 149 21.79 -13.28 -2.89
N ALA A 150 20.99 -14.33 -2.72
CA ALA A 150 20.35 -15.02 -3.83
C ALA A 150 19.27 -14.12 -4.48
N SER A 151 19.09 -14.28 -5.79
CA SER A 151 18.03 -13.63 -6.55
C SER A 151 16.97 -14.64 -7.01
N GLY A 152 15.86 -14.17 -7.53
CA GLY A 152 14.81 -15.04 -8.04
C GLY A 152 14.15 -15.87 -6.93
N PRO A 153 13.63 -17.07 -7.24
CA PRO A 153 12.88 -17.91 -6.30
C PRO A 153 13.66 -18.32 -5.05
N GLU A 154 14.98 -18.47 -5.17
CA GLU A 154 15.85 -18.80 -4.05
C GLU A 154 15.94 -17.62 -3.06
N GLY A 155 16.15 -16.41 -3.55
CA GLY A 155 16.17 -15.19 -2.72
C GLY A 155 14.84 -14.89 -2.05
N LEU A 156 13.71 -15.17 -2.70
CA LEU A 156 12.39 -15.12 -2.07
C LEU A 156 12.31 -16.15 -0.92
N SER A 157 12.75 -17.37 -1.16
CA SER A 157 12.75 -18.44 -0.15
C SER A 157 13.60 -18.07 1.06
N GLU A 158 14.77 -17.46 0.85
CA GLU A 158 15.64 -16.98 1.92
C GLU A 158 15.01 -15.82 2.68
N THR A 159 14.42 -14.87 1.98
CA THR A 159 13.70 -13.73 2.58
C THR A 159 12.55 -14.19 3.47
N LEU A 160 11.75 -15.14 3.01
CA LEU A 160 10.65 -15.72 3.80
C LEU A 160 11.17 -16.43 5.05
N ARG A 161 12.24 -17.22 4.93
CA ARG A 161 12.85 -17.90 6.09
C ARG A 161 13.42 -16.90 7.10
N ALA A 162 14.04 -15.82 6.64
CA ALA A 162 14.54 -14.77 7.53
C ALA A 162 13.38 -14.13 8.32
N TYR A 163 12.26 -13.81 7.65
CA TYR A 163 11.07 -13.29 8.33
C TYR A 163 10.49 -14.28 9.35
N GLU A 164 10.30 -15.54 8.94
CA GLU A 164 9.74 -16.59 9.80
C GLU A 164 10.63 -16.87 11.02
N ALA A 165 11.96 -16.80 10.87
CA ALA A 165 12.91 -17.01 11.96
C ALA A 165 12.84 -15.91 13.05
N GLU A 166 12.55 -14.66 12.65
CA GLU A 166 12.45 -13.53 13.58
C GLU A 166 11.07 -13.41 14.23
N THR A 167 10.02 -13.89 13.56
CA THR A 167 8.64 -13.69 14.03
C THR A 167 7.99 -14.94 14.62
N ASP A 168 8.53 -16.13 14.38
CA ASP A 168 7.89 -17.44 14.61
C ASP A 168 6.54 -17.59 13.86
N GLU A 169 6.27 -16.73 12.87
CA GLU A 169 5.04 -16.72 12.09
C GLU A 169 5.35 -16.94 10.60
N LYS A 170 4.48 -17.66 9.91
CA LYS A 170 4.52 -17.74 8.44
C LYS A 170 4.03 -16.43 7.83
N PHE A 171 4.72 -16.04 6.77
CA PHE A 171 4.34 -14.84 6.02
C PHE A 171 3.09 -15.07 5.17
#